data_6cd718a206b165450bb9e45adc891c0b
#
_entry.id   6cd718a206b165450bb9e45adc891c0b
#
_cell.length_a   1.000
_cell.length_b   1.000
_cell.length_c   1.000
_cell.angle_alpha   90.00
_cell.angle_beta   90.00
_cell.angle_gamma   90.00
#
_symmetry.space_group_name_H-M   'P 1'
#
loop_
_entity.id
_entity.type
_entity.pdbx_description
1 polymer ?
#
loop_
_entity_poly.entity_id
_entity_poly.type
_entity_poly.pdbx_seq_one_letter_code
_entity_poly.pdbx_strand_id
1 'polypeptide(L)'
;MTANTGRGQSKWIDFKVDDSAGTLRSIPVATINGVGVTYDEQELMALQDLLHNALPNHANAPIDITGPVDTTAAAANPTLSGSHTVLSAINGLSVPLSLGVFVGIRHAWEAGEPVFGLTSSATSGYLCVSYTVDPVAMTYAARFVPYPGSSAPAWTTAAVT
;
A
#
# COMPACT_ATOMS: atom_id res chain seq x y z
N MET A 1 -14.64 -0.07 19.79
CA MET A 1 -15.25 1.15 19.23
C MET A 1 -15.92 0.82 17.91
N THR A 2 -16.80 1.68 17.44
CA THR A 2 -17.55 1.49 16.20
C THR A 2 -16.87 2.27 15.08
N ALA A 3 -16.86 1.72 13.86
CA ALA A 3 -16.37 2.43 12.69
C ALA A 3 -17.13 3.75 12.50
N ASN A 4 -16.38 4.82 12.22
CA ASN A 4 -16.96 6.12 11.91
C ASN A 4 -17.20 6.29 10.42
N THR A 5 -18.09 7.21 10.07
CA THR A 5 -18.33 7.63 8.70
C THR A 5 -18.09 9.12 8.54
N GLY A 6 -17.71 9.55 7.35
CA GLY A 6 -17.50 10.95 7.05
C GLY A 6 -16.18 11.21 6.32
N ARG A 7 -15.66 12.42 6.46
CA ARG A 7 -14.41 12.83 5.80
C ARG A 7 -13.21 12.28 6.54
N GLY A 8 -12.31 11.63 5.78
CA GLY A 8 -11.00 11.22 6.29
C GLY A 8 -10.07 12.40 6.54
N GLN A 9 -9.08 12.17 7.39
CA GLN A 9 -8.02 13.13 7.69
C GLN A 9 -6.67 12.41 7.59
N SER A 10 -5.68 13.06 7.01
CA SER A 10 -4.33 12.48 6.85
C SER A 10 -3.68 12.05 8.17
N LYS A 11 -4.03 12.69 9.27
CA LYS A 11 -3.57 12.32 10.62
C LYS A 11 -3.85 10.86 10.98
N TRP A 12 -4.90 10.27 10.42
CA TRP A 12 -5.37 8.94 10.77
C TRP A 12 -5.07 7.90 9.69
N ILE A 13 -4.27 8.26 8.70
CA ILE A 13 -3.74 7.31 7.72
C ILE A 13 -2.59 6.54 8.35
N ASP A 14 -2.64 5.22 8.24
CA ASP A 14 -1.58 4.33 8.72
C ASP A 14 -1.14 3.41 7.58
N PHE A 15 0.13 3.49 7.22
CA PHE A 15 0.74 2.62 6.22
C PHE A 15 1.41 1.45 6.90
N LYS A 16 1.00 0.25 6.55
CA LYS A 16 1.59 -0.98 7.09
C LYS A 16 2.09 -1.87 5.96
N VAL A 17 3.23 -2.47 6.17
CA VAL A 17 3.85 -3.43 5.26
C VAL A 17 4.56 -4.51 6.06
N ASP A 18 4.63 -5.73 5.50
CA ASP A 18 5.37 -6.82 6.11
C ASP A 18 6.86 -6.49 6.23
N ASP A 19 7.45 -6.85 7.35
CA ASP A 19 8.91 -6.91 7.48
C ASP A 19 9.47 -8.21 6.85
N SER A 20 10.78 -8.40 6.91
CA SER A 20 11.43 -9.60 6.36
C SER A 20 11.04 -10.91 7.06
N ALA A 21 10.47 -10.83 8.24
CA ALA A 21 9.95 -11.97 8.99
C ALA A 21 8.46 -12.25 8.74
N GLY A 22 7.79 -11.41 7.94
CA GLY A 22 6.36 -11.56 7.63
C GLY A 22 5.42 -10.95 8.67
N THR A 23 5.92 -10.09 9.53
CA THR A 23 5.10 -9.34 10.49
C THR A 23 4.70 -8.00 9.90
N LEU A 24 3.41 -7.70 9.90
CA LEU A 24 2.90 -6.43 9.40
C LEU A 24 3.28 -5.28 10.34
N ARG A 25 4.06 -4.34 9.83
CA ARG A 25 4.63 -3.22 10.59
C ARG A 25 4.10 -1.88 10.11
N SER A 26 3.74 -1.01 11.07
CA SER A 26 3.46 0.40 10.80
C SER A 26 4.78 1.17 10.75
N ILE A 27 4.99 1.92 9.67
CA ILE A 27 6.21 2.72 9.46
C ILE A 27 5.86 4.19 9.24
N PRO A 28 6.78 5.13 9.58
CA PRO A 28 6.56 6.55 9.33
C PRO A 28 6.51 6.86 7.83
N VAL A 29 5.45 7.50 7.38
CA VAL A 29 5.26 7.90 5.98
C VAL A 29 4.76 9.34 5.95
N ALA A 30 5.37 10.18 5.11
CA ALA A 30 4.95 11.57 4.91
C ALA A 30 4.01 11.74 3.73
N THR A 31 4.25 11.03 2.62
CA THR A 31 3.40 11.06 1.42
C THR A 31 3.16 9.66 0.89
N ILE A 32 1.95 9.41 0.40
CA ILE A 32 1.56 8.16 -0.25
C ILE A 32 0.87 8.52 -1.56
N ASN A 33 1.35 7.95 -2.67
CA ASN A 33 0.76 8.12 -3.99
C ASN A 33 0.38 6.76 -4.59
N GLY A 34 -0.69 6.73 -5.37
CA GLY A 34 -1.11 5.53 -6.07
C GLY A 34 -2.00 4.59 -5.25
N VAL A 35 -2.67 5.11 -4.23
CA VAL A 35 -3.63 4.33 -3.44
C VAL A 35 -4.90 4.10 -4.24
N GLY A 36 -5.03 2.93 -4.78
CA GLY A 36 -6.15 2.53 -5.64
C GLY A 36 -5.69 1.71 -6.83
N VAL A 37 -6.65 1.23 -7.61
CA VAL A 37 -6.39 0.44 -8.81
C VAL A 37 -6.77 1.25 -10.02
N THR A 38 -5.87 1.32 -11.01
CA THR A 38 -6.15 1.86 -12.33
C THR A 38 -6.21 0.73 -13.34
N TYR A 39 -7.05 0.89 -14.36
CA TYR A 39 -7.20 -0.10 -15.43
C TYR A 39 -6.83 0.53 -16.76
N ASP A 40 -6.09 -0.21 -17.57
CA ASP A 40 -5.91 0.16 -18.96
C ASP A 40 -7.24 0.01 -19.69
N GLU A 41 -7.52 0.91 -20.63
CA GLU A 41 -8.71 0.86 -21.44
C GLU A 41 -8.44 0.08 -22.73
N GLN A 42 -9.35 -0.86 -23.05
CA GLN A 42 -9.37 -1.51 -24.35
C GLN A 42 -10.50 -0.92 -25.19
N GLU A 43 -10.15 -0.32 -26.30
CA GLU A 43 -11.11 0.26 -27.22
C GLU A 43 -11.78 -0.82 -28.06
N LEU A 44 -13.12 -0.79 -28.11
CA LEU A 44 -13.96 -1.75 -28.83
C LEU A 44 -14.92 -1.06 -29.79
N MET A 45 -14.46 -0.05 -30.53
CA MET A 45 -15.31 0.70 -31.46
C MET A 45 -15.48 -0.01 -32.78
N ALA A 46 -16.73 -0.08 -33.24
CA ALA A 46 -17.11 -0.33 -34.65
C ALA A 46 -17.38 0.99 -35.38
N LEU A 47 -17.28 0.98 -36.69
CA LEU A 47 -17.49 2.21 -37.49
C LEU A 47 -18.90 2.80 -37.37
N GLN A 48 -19.90 1.98 -36.99
CA GLN A 48 -21.27 2.40 -36.78
C GLN A 48 -21.56 2.93 -35.37
N ASP A 49 -20.58 2.83 -34.45
CA ASP A 49 -20.81 3.25 -33.07
C ASP A 49 -20.89 4.78 -32.99
N LEU A 50 -21.95 5.26 -32.32
CA LEU A 50 -22.16 6.68 -32.08
C LEU A 50 -21.43 7.17 -30.82
N LEU A 51 -21.08 6.25 -29.91
CA LEU A 51 -20.38 6.52 -28.70
C LEU A 51 -19.06 5.78 -28.70
N HIS A 52 -18.06 6.38 -28.06
CA HIS A 52 -16.78 5.74 -27.83
C HIS A 52 -16.95 4.57 -26.84
N ASN A 53 -16.64 3.36 -27.28
CA ASN A 53 -16.74 2.15 -26.46
C ASN A 53 -15.36 1.74 -25.98
N ALA A 54 -15.17 1.70 -24.64
CA ALA A 54 -13.97 1.22 -24.01
C ALA A 54 -14.30 0.31 -22.82
N LEU A 55 -13.50 -0.70 -22.59
CA LEU A 55 -13.61 -1.60 -21.44
C LEU A 55 -12.33 -1.55 -20.59
N PRO A 56 -12.45 -1.64 -19.25
CA PRO A 56 -11.31 -1.86 -18.40
C PRO A 56 -10.60 -3.16 -18.79
N ASN A 57 -9.26 -3.12 -18.90
CA ASN A 57 -8.46 -4.27 -19.29
C ASN A 57 -7.54 -4.70 -18.14
N HIS A 58 -6.27 -4.35 -18.19
CA HIS A 58 -5.30 -4.75 -17.17
C HIS A 58 -5.33 -3.80 -15.98
N ALA A 59 -5.33 -4.37 -14.77
CA ALA A 59 -5.21 -3.61 -13.53
C ALA A 59 -3.77 -3.24 -13.23
N ASN A 60 -3.55 -2.03 -12.74
CA ASN A 60 -2.26 -1.54 -12.27
C ASN A 60 -2.43 -0.82 -10.93
N ALA A 61 -1.59 -1.15 -9.97
CA ALA A 61 -1.70 -0.60 -8.62
C ALA A 61 -0.33 -0.38 -7.95
N PRO A 62 0.60 0.37 -8.57
CA PRO A 62 1.85 0.73 -7.92
C PRO A 62 1.58 1.73 -6.79
N ILE A 63 2.36 1.64 -5.70
CA ILE A 63 2.29 2.58 -4.58
C ILE A 63 3.67 3.16 -4.36
N ASP A 64 3.76 4.48 -4.35
CA ASP A 64 4.97 5.22 -4.04
C ASP A 64 4.81 5.92 -2.69
N ILE A 65 5.77 5.75 -1.80
CA ILE A 65 5.80 6.39 -0.49
C ILE A 65 7.09 7.18 -0.28
N THR A 66 6.98 8.23 0.49
CA THR A 66 8.13 8.99 0.99
C THR A 66 7.96 9.30 2.47
N GLY A 67 9.05 9.50 3.17
CA GLY A 67 8.98 9.85 4.58
C GLY A 67 10.36 10.06 5.20
N PRO A 68 10.41 10.29 6.52
CA PRO A 68 11.68 10.43 7.23
C PRO A 68 12.40 9.07 7.37
N VAL A 69 13.71 9.09 7.30
CA VAL A 69 14.54 7.92 7.62
C VAL A 69 14.52 7.71 9.12
N ASP A 70 14.06 6.54 9.54
CA ASP A 70 13.94 6.17 10.94
C ASP A 70 14.54 4.77 11.15
N THR A 71 15.49 4.65 12.05
CA THR A 71 16.19 3.42 12.37
C THR A 71 15.71 2.75 13.66
N THR A 72 14.57 3.17 14.19
CA THR A 72 13.99 2.59 15.39
C THR A 72 13.78 1.09 15.21
N ALA A 73 14.20 0.30 16.20
CA ALA A 73 14.02 -1.14 16.18
C ALA A 73 12.53 -1.52 16.20
N ALA A 74 12.21 -2.66 15.59
CA ALA A 74 10.86 -3.19 15.58
C ALA A 74 10.36 -3.48 16.99
N ALA A 75 9.16 -2.99 17.32
CA ALA A 75 8.49 -3.23 18.59
C ALA A 75 7.49 -4.39 18.45
N ALA A 76 7.34 -5.18 19.51
CA ALA A 76 6.38 -6.28 19.51
C ALA A 76 4.93 -5.78 19.67
N ASN A 77 4.72 -4.71 20.45
CA ASN A 77 3.41 -4.16 20.72
C ASN A 77 3.54 -2.68 21.16
N PRO A 78 2.98 -1.69 20.41
CA PRO A 78 2.37 -1.86 19.09
C PRO A 78 3.40 -2.29 18.03
N THR A 79 2.91 -2.78 16.87
CA THR A 79 3.77 -3.27 15.77
C THR A 79 4.41 -2.13 14.97
N LEU A 80 4.93 -1.15 15.67
CA LEU A 80 5.65 -0.01 15.09
C LEU A 80 7.09 -0.39 14.77
N SER A 81 7.63 0.19 13.72
CA SER A 81 9.04 0.05 13.37
C SER A 81 9.53 1.27 12.62
N GLY A 82 10.84 1.50 12.64
CA GLY A 82 11.44 2.52 11.80
C GLY A 82 11.35 2.19 10.33
N SER A 83 11.18 3.20 9.49
CA SER A 83 11.11 3.03 8.05
C SER A 83 12.34 2.36 7.47
N HIS A 84 13.54 2.77 7.88
CA HIS A 84 14.78 2.15 7.41
C HIS A 84 14.92 0.70 7.87
N THR A 85 14.53 0.40 9.09
CA THR A 85 14.59 -0.96 9.65
C THR A 85 13.79 -1.96 8.84
N VAL A 86 12.61 -1.57 8.35
CA VAL A 86 11.74 -2.44 7.54
C VAL A 86 12.15 -2.39 6.07
N LEU A 87 12.22 -1.20 5.47
CA LEU A 87 12.36 -1.06 4.03
C LEU A 87 13.71 -1.52 3.50
N SER A 88 14.80 -1.30 4.24
CA SER A 88 16.12 -1.80 3.83
C SER A 88 16.19 -3.33 3.78
N ALA A 89 15.42 -4.00 4.64
CA ALA A 89 15.40 -5.46 4.70
C ALA A 89 14.49 -6.09 3.63
N ILE A 90 13.43 -5.42 3.22
CA ILE A 90 12.45 -5.97 2.26
C ILE A 90 12.71 -5.54 0.82
N ASN A 91 13.54 -4.52 0.58
CA ASN A 91 13.83 -4.06 -0.77
C ASN A 91 14.52 -5.15 -1.59
N GLY A 92 13.93 -5.47 -2.73
CA GLY A 92 14.46 -6.48 -3.65
C GLY A 92 14.13 -7.92 -3.29
N LEU A 93 13.35 -8.18 -2.24
CA LEU A 93 12.86 -9.53 -1.95
C LEU A 93 11.86 -9.98 -3.01
N SER A 94 11.90 -11.26 -3.35
CA SER A 94 10.98 -11.89 -4.31
C SER A 94 9.77 -12.57 -3.65
N VAL A 95 9.65 -12.48 -2.34
CA VAL A 95 8.54 -13.05 -1.56
C VAL A 95 7.41 -12.01 -1.48
N PRO A 96 6.15 -12.39 -1.76
CA PRO A 96 5.02 -11.49 -1.64
C PRO A 96 4.87 -10.95 -0.21
N LEU A 97 4.58 -9.65 -0.10
CA LEU A 97 4.42 -8.95 1.17
C LEU A 97 2.98 -8.48 1.32
N SER A 98 2.44 -8.57 2.53
CA SER A 98 1.19 -7.88 2.88
C SER A 98 1.45 -6.38 2.94
N LEU A 99 0.54 -5.59 2.40
CA LEU A 99 0.60 -4.15 2.42
C LEU A 99 -0.80 -3.60 2.61
N GLY A 100 -0.97 -2.61 3.46
CA GLY A 100 -2.25 -1.95 3.69
C GLY A 100 -2.09 -0.47 4.00
N VAL A 101 -2.96 0.34 3.38
CA VAL A 101 -3.15 1.74 3.70
C VAL A 101 -4.46 1.86 4.45
N PHE A 102 -4.39 2.02 5.75
CA PHE A 102 -5.53 2.06 6.65
C PHE A 102 -6.02 3.51 6.80
N VAL A 103 -7.27 3.75 6.45
CA VAL A 103 -7.87 5.09 6.51
C VAL A 103 -8.80 5.19 7.71
N GLY A 104 -8.30 5.69 8.82
CA GLY A 104 -9.12 5.99 9.99
C GLY A 104 -9.98 7.24 9.77
N ILE A 105 -11.19 7.20 10.27
CA ILE A 105 -12.14 8.31 10.19
C ILE A 105 -12.28 8.94 11.58
N ARG A 106 -11.56 10.04 11.81
CA ARG A 106 -11.55 10.82 13.06
C ARG A 106 -10.90 10.14 14.27
N HIS A 107 -10.41 8.92 14.10
CA HIS A 107 -9.65 8.16 15.10
C HIS A 107 -8.79 7.11 14.42
N ALA A 108 -7.95 6.41 15.17
CA ALA A 108 -7.18 5.28 14.64
C ALA A 108 -8.12 4.26 13.98
N TRP A 109 -7.66 3.68 12.85
CA TRP A 109 -8.47 2.78 12.05
C TRP A 109 -9.09 1.64 12.87
N GLU A 110 -10.36 1.38 12.60
CA GLU A 110 -11.11 0.24 13.16
C GLU A 110 -11.80 -0.57 12.06
N ALA A 111 -12.11 -1.82 12.36
CA ALA A 111 -12.82 -2.69 11.41
C ALA A 111 -14.14 -2.05 10.98
N GLY A 112 -14.40 -2.04 9.68
CA GLY A 112 -15.52 -1.35 9.04
C GLY A 112 -15.13 -0.05 8.36
N GLU A 113 -13.96 0.52 8.65
CA GLU A 113 -13.42 1.68 7.98
C GLU A 113 -12.57 1.27 6.76
N PRO A 114 -12.37 2.15 5.76
CA PRO A 114 -11.68 1.77 4.53
C PRO A 114 -10.22 1.38 4.77
N VAL A 115 -9.78 0.33 4.09
CA VAL A 115 -8.39 -0.03 3.95
C VAL A 115 -8.13 -0.48 2.51
N PHE A 116 -7.06 0.00 1.92
CA PHE A 116 -6.59 -0.43 0.60
C PHE A 116 -5.37 -1.30 0.76
N GLY A 117 -5.38 -2.46 0.16
CA GLY A 117 -4.21 -3.32 0.19
C GLY A 117 -4.51 -4.76 -0.17
N LEU A 118 -3.60 -5.62 0.23
CA LEU A 118 -3.62 -7.03 -0.09
C LEU A 118 -2.89 -7.80 1.01
N THR A 119 -3.54 -8.84 1.53
CA THR A 119 -2.89 -9.80 2.42
C THR A 119 -2.06 -10.77 1.59
N SER A 120 -0.82 -11.01 1.98
CA SER A 120 0.10 -11.88 1.25
C SER A 120 -0.33 -13.35 1.31
N SER A 121 -0.06 -14.04 0.21
CA SER A 121 -0.13 -15.50 0.09
C SER A 121 1.08 -15.97 -0.73
N ALA A 122 1.15 -17.26 -1.04
CA ALA A 122 2.24 -17.79 -1.86
C ALA A 122 2.31 -17.18 -3.27
N THR A 123 1.17 -16.65 -3.77
CA THR A 123 1.04 -16.16 -5.15
C THR A 123 0.52 -14.73 -5.25
N SER A 124 0.23 -14.08 -4.14
CA SER A 124 -0.35 -12.74 -4.10
C SER A 124 0.31 -11.88 -3.04
N GLY A 125 0.45 -10.61 -3.31
CA GLY A 125 1.01 -9.61 -2.41
C GLY A 125 1.70 -8.49 -3.18
N TYR A 126 2.51 -7.71 -2.47
CA TYR A 126 3.32 -6.64 -3.02
C TYR A 126 4.81 -6.97 -2.95
N LEU A 127 5.57 -6.36 -3.82
CA LEU A 127 7.04 -6.36 -3.79
C LEU A 127 7.54 -4.94 -3.61
N CYS A 128 8.56 -4.77 -2.77
CA CYS A 128 9.32 -3.52 -2.69
C CYS A 128 10.41 -3.56 -3.75
N VAL A 129 10.30 -2.73 -4.78
CA VAL A 129 11.21 -2.72 -5.92
C VAL A 129 12.22 -1.58 -5.87
N SER A 130 12.02 -0.62 -5.00
CA SER A 130 12.92 0.53 -4.85
C SER A 130 12.86 1.06 -3.42
N TYR A 131 14.01 1.29 -2.85
CA TYR A 131 14.19 2.04 -1.61
C TYR A 131 15.46 2.87 -1.73
N THR A 132 15.31 4.18 -1.76
CA THR A 132 16.41 5.12 -1.88
C THR A 132 16.35 6.16 -0.76
N VAL A 133 17.52 6.61 -0.32
CA VAL A 133 17.65 7.58 0.76
C VAL A 133 18.35 8.82 0.25
N ASP A 134 17.79 10.00 0.55
CA ASP A 134 18.50 11.28 0.43
C ASP A 134 19.24 11.54 1.76
N PRO A 135 20.58 11.42 1.78
CA PRO A 135 21.34 11.53 3.03
C PRO A 135 21.44 12.98 3.53
N VAL A 136 21.12 13.97 2.72
CA VAL A 136 21.13 15.39 3.12
C VAL A 136 19.81 15.76 3.79
N ALA A 137 18.70 15.45 3.15
CA ALA A 137 17.36 15.70 3.70
C ALA A 137 16.95 14.66 4.75
N MET A 138 17.62 13.51 4.84
CA MET A 138 17.28 12.36 5.69
C MET A 138 15.86 11.88 5.44
N THR A 139 15.49 11.80 4.17
CA THR A 139 14.22 11.27 3.69
C THR A 139 14.45 10.06 2.81
N TYR A 140 13.44 9.21 2.72
CA TYR A 140 13.45 8.05 1.82
C TYR A 140 12.36 8.18 0.75
N ALA A 141 12.54 7.43 -0.32
CA ALA A 141 11.50 7.14 -1.30
C ALA A 141 11.48 5.63 -1.57
N ALA A 142 10.30 5.04 -1.57
CA ALA A 142 10.12 3.61 -1.82
C ALA A 142 8.97 3.39 -2.79
N ARG A 143 9.07 2.32 -3.58
CA ARG A 143 8.04 1.92 -4.54
C ARG A 143 7.67 0.46 -4.32
N PHE A 144 6.36 0.23 -4.32
CA PHE A 144 5.77 -1.10 -4.23
C PHE A 144 4.96 -1.40 -5.49
N VAL A 145 5.09 -2.61 -5.98
CA VAL A 145 4.29 -3.10 -7.11
C VAL A 145 3.65 -4.43 -6.75
N PRO A 146 2.48 -4.77 -7.32
CA PRO A 146 1.89 -6.09 -7.11
C PRO A 146 2.82 -7.20 -7.59
N TYR A 147 2.81 -8.32 -6.87
CA TYR A 147 3.54 -9.52 -7.27
C TYR A 147 3.02 -10.04 -8.61
N PRO A 148 3.88 -10.51 -9.52
CA PRO A 148 3.46 -11.04 -10.83
C PRO A 148 2.43 -12.18 -10.68
N GLY A 149 1.28 -12.03 -11.34
CA GLY A 149 0.17 -12.99 -11.24
C GLY A 149 -0.66 -12.88 -9.97
N SER A 150 -0.41 -11.87 -9.15
CA SER A 150 -1.16 -11.62 -7.93
C SER A 150 -2.63 -11.30 -8.22
N SER A 151 -3.50 -11.60 -7.24
CA SER A 151 -4.82 -10.99 -7.17
C SER A 151 -4.68 -9.47 -7.09
N ALA A 152 -5.62 -8.74 -7.67
CA ALA A 152 -5.59 -7.28 -7.59
C ALA A 152 -5.80 -6.83 -6.13
N PRO A 153 -5.02 -5.86 -5.64
CA PRO A 153 -5.34 -5.21 -4.38
C PRO A 153 -6.69 -4.50 -4.49
N ALA A 154 -7.37 -4.34 -3.38
CA ALA A 154 -8.72 -3.79 -3.37
C ALA A 154 -8.97 -2.94 -2.13
N TRP A 155 -9.98 -2.07 -2.25
CA TRP A 155 -10.57 -1.43 -1.09
C TRP A 155 -11.44 -2.43 -0.35
N THR A 156 -11.24 -2.51 0.95
CA THR A 156 -12.00 -3.39 1.85
C THR A 156 -12.25 -2.68 3.18
N THR A 157 -12.99 -3.32 4.06
CA THR A 157 -13.24 -2.86 5.42
C THR A 157 -12.72 -3.85 6.47
N ALA A 158 -12.10 -4.93 6.03
CA ALA A 158 -11.44 -5.90 6.89
C ALA A 158 -9.94 -5.64 6.93
N ALA A 159 -9.31 -5.86 8.07
CA ALA A 159 -7.88 -5.65 8.22
C ALA A 159 -7.07 -6.50 7.23
N VAL A 160 -6.05 -5.89 6.65
CA VAL A 160 -4.95 -6.62 5.99
C VAL A 160 -4.08 -7.21 7.09
N THR A 161 -3.68 -8.45 6.94
CA THR A 161 -2.89 -9.19 7.95
C THR A 161 -1.58 -9.73 7.39
#